data_08e0fecf52a8d52dacc4eeff9b8866f6
#
_entry.id   08e0fecf52a8d52dacc4eeff9b8866f6
#
_cell.length_a   1.000
_cell.length_b   1.000
_cell.length_c   1.000
_cell.angle_alpha   90.00
_cell.angle_beta   90.00
_cell.angle_gamma   90.00
#
_symmetry.space_group_name_H-M   'P 1'
#
loop_
_entity.id
_entity.type
_entity.pdbx_description
1 polymer ?
#
loop_
_entity_poly.entity_id
_entity_poly.type
_entity_poly.pdbx_seq_one_letter_code
_entity_poly.pdbx_strand_id
1 'polypeptide(L)'
;MNDTLSVNDSSDDVTDQAALFPLLSDKGDRRLIVEWIESHDSYTLVDPDQPVETATFDCCIVDGEMLQTHAETLRARKREAEPALLPCLLLIPGADLSVIETDRGEIADSVVFETADEVVSMPIKKAELEWRVEALTRLRTQSLRLKKRTETLELFKQAVESSGHAIWMSDATGTIKYVNSEFESITGYSRTEAVGESPELISSGAMTDDYYSDLWETITAGDTWHEEITNQRRDGSQYVADQTIAPIVEDGEPKAFVAVQRDITERKEIEQRLSLYRDIVERLEDPIMLQSCEGEFRLVNDALCSFAGLSRDELLGDGEYEFMDAATATEIARQKQRVIETEQPVEYSVEPTFTHTDKEAVFYTSRYPYYEDRELTGTVAICRDVTNLDKRTRQLKVFDNILRHNIRNDVNVIRGRGKQLQNELDGDLKAAADVIVERANGLLTTSEKSRKITDGLSDPRDPAPVDLGQVVRNLAEETGQNWSNASIDVSAPAQLVVSASDSIDTAIEELLINAVVHNDSDEPRVSVDLTVDSSWGILRVRDNGPGIPEFDRNVLESGGAIETLSHGSGLGLWLVYWTITHSGGKIRVDDREPSGTEITIRLPLAAEK
;
A
#
# COMPACT_ATOMS: atom_id res chain seq x y z
N MET A 1 -30.80 19.53 12.18
CA MET A 1 -30.83 20.87 11.55
C MET A 1 -31.75 20.72 10.36
N ASN A 2 -33.04 20.97 10.62
CA ASN A 2 -34.14 20.87 9.65
C ASN A 2 -34.09 22.09 8.73
N ASP A 3 -33.58 21.95 7.54
CA ASP A 3 -33.87 22.85 6.44
C ASP A 3 -34.78 22.09 5.47
N THR A 4 -36.05 22.22 5.71
CA THR A 4 -37.11 21.94 4.74
C THR A 4 -36.85 22.80 3.50
N LEU A 5 -36.38 22.15 2.43
CA LEU A 5 -36.46 22.70 1.08
C LEU A 5 -37.95 22.85 0.74
N SER A 6 -38.55 23.97 1.18
CA SER A 6 -39.77 24.45 0.59
C SER A 6 -39.45 24.79 -0.87
N VAL A 7 -39.88 23.92 -1.78
CA VAL A 7 -40.05 24.30 -3.18
C VAL A 7 -41.04 25.47 -3.13
N ASN A 8 -40.49 26.67 -3.16
CA ASN A 8 -41.26 27.87 -3.38
C ASN A 8 -41.93 27.69 -4.73
N ASP A 9 -43.19 27.33 -4.68
CA ASP A 9 -44.16 27.60 -5.75
C ASP A 9 -44.34 29.12 -5.79
N SER A 10 -43.26 29.83 -6.18
CA SER A 10 -43.40 31.21 -6.62
C SER A 10 -44.19 31.11 -7.91
N SER A 11 -45.49 31.24 -7.76
CA SER A 11 -46.34 31.73 -8.83
C SER A 11 -45.63 32.93 -9.43
N ASP A 12 -44.89 32.71 -10.51
CA ASP A 12 -44.57 33.72 -11.48
C ASP A 12 -45.94 34.20 -12.02
N ASP A 13 -46.50 35.15 -11.34
CA ASP A 13 -47.54 36.04 -11.83
C ASP A 13 -46.88 36.97 -12.89
N VAL A 14 -46.29 36.37 -13.91
CA VAL A 14 -46.08 37.00 -15.20
C VAL A 14 -47.49 37.06 -15.76
N THR A 15 -48.05 38.23 -15.85
CA THR A 15 -49.22 38.56 -16.69
C THR A 15 -48.91 37.94 -18.06
N ASP A 16 -49.48 36.76 -18.29
CA ASP A 16 -49.18 35.89 -19.44
C ASP A 16 -50.00 36.41 -20.64
N GLN A 17 -49.65 37.65 -21.06
CA GLN A 17 -50.20 38.24 -22.25
C GLN A 17 -49.66 37.47 -23.43
N ALA A 18 -50.53 36.80 -24.18
CA ALA A 18 -50.11 36.06 -25.35
C ALA A 18 -49.63 37.00 -26.45
N ALA A 19 -48.44 36.76 -26.98
CA ALA A 19 -47.85 37.56 -28.01
C ALA A 19 -48.47 37.23 -29.37
N LEU A 20 -49.16 38.18 -29.97
CA LEU A 20 -49.84 38.04 -31.26
C LEU A 20 -49.07 38.74 -32.37
N PHE A 21 -48.83 38.02 -33.46
CA PHE A 21 -48.09 38.52 -34.61
C PHE A 21 -49.00 38.68 -35.82
N PRO A 22 -49.46 39.92 -36.11
CA PRO A 22 -50.33 40.19 -37.25
C PRO A 22 -49.52 40.37 -38.54
N LEU A 23 -49.40 39.31 -39.33
CA LEU A 23 -48.69 39.27 -40.60
C LEU A 23 -49.67 39.40 -41.79
N LEU A 24 -50.09 40.64 -42.12
CA LEU A 24 -51.13 40.93 -43.11
C LEU A 24 -50.61 41.87 -44.19
N SER A 25 -50.98 41.60 -45.47
CA SER A 25 -50.58 42.37 -46.64
C SER A 25 -51.38 43.65 -46.77
N ASP A 26 -52.73 43.61 -46.54
CA ASP A 26 -53.58 44.78 -46.59
C ASP A 26 -53.37 45.70 -45.39
N LYS A 27 -53.01 46.93 -45.65
CA LYS A 27 -52.76 47.94 -44.59
C LYS A 27 -53.98 48.30 -43.75
N GLY A 28 -55.16 48.19 -44.32
CA GLY A 28 -56.44 48.48 -43.61
C GLY A 28 -56.77 47.37 -42.64
N ASP A 29 -56.69 46.12 -43.10
CA ASP A 29 -56.93 44.94 -42.25
C ASP A 29 -55.85 44.80 -41.18
N ARG A 30 -54.59 45.05 -41.52
CA ARG A 30 -53.49 45.09 -40.55
C ARG A 30 -53.75 46.09 -39.44
N ARG A 31 -54.16 47.31 -39.78
CA ARG A 31 -54.47 48.35 -38.79
C ARG A 31 -55.61 47.94 -37.87
N LEU A 32 -56.67 47.37 -38.41
CA LEU A 32 -57.81 46.92 -37.61
C LEU A 32 -57.44 45.80 -36.64
N ILE A 33 -56.64 44.85 -37.05
CA ILE A 33 -56.15 43.77 -36.19
C ILE A 33 -55.19 44.33 -35.12
N VAL A 34 -54.28 45.23 -35.45
CA VAL A 34 -53.38 45.89 -34.50
C VAL A 34 -54.17 46.65 -33.43
N GLU A 35 -55.14 47.51 -33.85
CA GLU A 35 -56.01 48.24 -32.93
C GLU A 35 -56.86 47.30 -32.04
N TRP A 36 -57.28 46.16 -32.58
CA TRP A 36 -57.99 45.14 -31.84
C TRP A 36 -57.03 44.46 -30.78
N ILE A 37 -55.81 44.07 -31.13
CA ILE A 37 -54.83 43.49 -30.18
C ILE A 37 -54.55 44.49 -29.05
N GLU A 38 -54.24 45.74 -29.37
CA GLU A 38 -53.93 46.79 -28.40
C GLU A 38 -55.10 47.15 -27.47
N SER A 39 -56.34 46.84 -27.90
CA SER A 39 -57.56 47.09 -27.07
C SER A 39 -57.85 45.99 -26.03
N HIS A 40 -57.00 44.90 -25.99
CA HIS A 40 -57.21 43.76 -25.10
C HIS A 40 -56.00 43.59 -24.18
N ASP A 41 -56.22 43.65 -22.88
CA ASP A 41 -55.19 43.50 -21.83
C ASP A 41 -54.56 42.10 -21.80
N SER A 42 -55.21 41.11 -22.45
CA SER A 42 -54.71 39.71 -22.51
C SER A 42 -53.69 39.43 -23.57
N TYR A 43 -53.42 40.39 -24.46
CA TYR A 43 -52.52 40.19 -25.60
C TYR A 43 -51.43 41.25 -25.67
N THR A 44 -50.26 40.84 -26.16
CA THR A 44 -49.15 41.74 -26.50
C THR A 44 -48.95 41.74 -28.00
N LEU A 45 -48.85 42.94 -28.60
CA LEU A 45 -48.60 43.11 -30.02
C LEU A 45 -47.12 42.84 -30.32
N VAL A 46 -46.86 41.92 -31.24
CA VAL A 46 -45.53 41.76 -31.88
C VAL A 46 -45.49 42.73 -33.08
N ASP A 47 -44.37 43.46 -33.22
CA ASP A 47 -44.18 44.42 -34.30
C ASP A 47 -44.44 43.77 -35.67
N PRO A 48 -45.47 44.20 -36.41
CA PRO A 48 -45.83 43.61 -37.71
C PRO A 48 -44.76 43.72 -38.80
N ASP A 49 -43.81 44.63 -38.64
CA ASP A 49 -42.71 44.84 -39.60
C ASP A 49 -41.42 44.05 -39.19
N GLN A 50 -41.45 43.32 -38.09
CA GLN A 50 -40.34 42.43 -37.69
C GLN A 50 -40.28 41.23 -38.63
N PRO A 51 -39.05 40.78 -39.03
CA PRO A 51 -38.90 39.57 -39.81
C PRO A 51 -39.47 38.33 -39.08
N VAL A 52 -40.20 37.48 -39.80
CA VAL A 52 -40.84 36.26 -39.26
C VAL A 52 -39.80 35.31 -38.64
N GLU A 53 -38.59 35.31 -39.14
CA GLU A 53 -37.46 34.49 -38.65
C GLU A 53 -37.08 34.84 -37.20
N THR A 54 -37.18 36.08 -36.81
CA THR A 54 -36.73 36.59 -35.51
C THR A 54 -37.88 36.96 -34.57
N ALA A 55 -39.11 37.05 -35.10
CA ALA A 55 -40.27 37.39 -34.30
C ALA A 55 -40.62 36.31 -33.26
N THR A 56 -40.78 36.68 -31.99
CA THR A 56 -41.23 35.77 -30.93
C THR A 56 -42.71 36.00 -30.71
N PHE A 57 -43.55 35.00 -30.95
CA PHE A 57 -44.99 35.08 -30.84
C PHE A 57 -45.62 33.76 -30.37
N ASP A 58 -46.82 33.86 -29.82
CA ASP A 58 -47.64 32.73 -29.38
C ASP A 58 -48.73 32.36 -30.37
N CYS A 59 -49.15 33.29 -31.22
CA CYS A 59 -50.07 33.04 -32.32
C CYS A 59 -49.78 34.01 -33.46
N CYS A 60 -49.68 33.49 -34.66
CA CYS A 60 -49.57 34.29 -35.87
C CYS A 60 -50.96 34.46 -36.50
N ILE A 61 -51.35 35.72 -36.86
CA ILE A 61 -52.56 36.01 -37.61
C ILE A 61 -52.08 36.43 -39.00
N VAL A 62 -52.40 35.66 -40.04
CA VAL A 62 -51.83 35.80 -41.37
C VAL A 62 -52.94 35.83 -42.42
N ASP A 63 -52.78 36.59 -43.51
CA ASP A 63 -53.63 36.50 -44.72
C ASP A 63 -53.04 35.56 -45.78
N GLY A 64 -53.78 35.27 -46.83
CA GLY A 64 -53.38 34.34 -47.89
C GLY A 64 -52.11 34.73 -48.65
N GLU A 65 -51.88 36.03 -48.87
CA GLU A 65 -50.71 36.54 -49.59
C GLU A 65 -49.45 36.43 -48.74
N MET A 66 -49.53 36.83 -47.49
CA MET A 66 -48.40 36.72 -46.57
C MET A 66 -48.13 35.27 -46.18
N LEU A 67 -49.16 34.42 -46.09
CA LEU A 67 -48.96 33.00 -45.89
C LEU A 67 -48.16 32.36 -47.04
N GLN A 68 -48.52 32.67 -48.28
CA GLN A 68 -47.76 32.16 -49.46
C GLN A 68 -46.33 32.66 -49.45
N THR A 69 -46.09 33.93 -49.10
CA THR A 69 -44.76 34.53 -49.05
C THR A 69 -43.86 33.94 -47.97
N HIS A 70 -44.41 33.65 -46.79
CA HIS A 70 -43.64 33.21 -45.61
C HIS A 70 -43.91 31.77 -45.20
N ALA A 71 -44.55 30.96 -46.04
CA ALA A 71 -44.92 29.57 -45.71
C ALA A 71 -43.78 28.71 -45.23
N GLU A 72 -42.64 28.74 -45.91
CA GLU A 72 -41.44 27.95 -45.54
C GLU A 72 -40.90 28.38 -44.17
N THR A 73 -40.83 29.68 -43.93
CA THR A 73 -40.38 30.25 -42.67
C THR A 73 -41.30 29.88 -41.51
N LEU A 74 -42.63 30.03 -41.68
CA LEU A 74 -43.60 29.67 -40.68
C LEU A 74 -43.58 28.16 -40.37
N ARG A 75 -43.42 27.29 -41.36
CA ARG A 75 -43.24 25.84 -41.16
C ARG A 75 -41.95 25.52 -40.42
N ALA A 76 -40.84 26.19 -40.75
CA ALA A 76 -39.60 26.03 -40.01
C ALA A 76 -39.77 26.39 -38.54
N ARG A 77 -40.39 27.52 -38.24
CA ARG A 77 -40.68 27.97 -36.87
C ARG A 77 -41.60 27.02 -36.13
N LYS A 78 -42.62 26.44 -36.80
CA LYS A 78 -43.51 25.42 -36.18
C LYS A 78 -42.74 24.18 -35.83
N ARG A 79 -41.83 23.70 -36.70
CA ARG A 79 -40.95 22.53 -36.42
C ARG A 79 -39.97 22.79 -35.30
N GLU A 80 -39.39 23.99 -35.21
CA GLU A 80 -38.53 24.37 -34.09
C GLU A 80 -39.28 24.43 -32.75
N ALA A 81 -40.58 24.80 -32.77
CA ALA A 81 -41.42 24.84 -31.60
C ALA A 81 -41.80 23.44 -31.07
N GLU A 82 -41.80 22.40 -31.92
CA GLU A 82 -42.20 21.05 -31.53
C GLU A 82 -41.50 20.58 -30.23
N PRO A 83 -42.17 19.79 -29.40
CA PRO A 83 -43.57 19.34 -29.49
C PRO A 83 -44.65 20.38 -29.07
N ALA A 84 -44.26 21.62 -28.76
CA ALA A 84 -45.20 22.66 -28.45
C ALA A 84 -45.85 23.24 -29.71
N LEU A 85 -47.18 23.37 -29.68
CA LEU A 85 -47.93 23.99 -30.80
C LEU A 85 -47.54 25.47 -30.97
N LEU A 86 -47.28 25.92 -32.21
CA LEU A 86 -47.14 27.33 -32.57
C LEU A 86 -48.29 27.66 -33.54
N PRO A 87 -49.44 28.18 -33.08
CA PRO A 87 -50.64 28.32 -33.89
C PRO A 87 -50.58 29.49 -34.90
N CYS A 88 -51.17 29.23 -36.07
CA CYS A 88 -51.33 30.21 -37.14
C CYS A 88 -52.80 30.29 -37.56
N LEU A 89 -53.38 31.44 -37.39
CA LEU A 89 -54.74 31.74 -37.80
C LEU A 89 -54.74 32.45 -39.17
N LEU A 90 -55.33 31.78 -40.16
CA LEU A 90 -55.44 32.31 -41.53
C LEU A 90 -56.75 33.07 -41.74
N LEU A 91 -56.64 34.29 -42.16
CA LEU A 91 -57.77 35.13 -42.59
C LEU A 91 -57.94 35.10 -44.10
N ILE A 92 -59.13 34.72 -44.59
CA ILE A 92 -59.43 34.64 -46.05
C ILE A 92 -60.61 35.49 -46.39
N PRO A 93 -60.58 36.31 -47.53
CA PRO A 93 -61.74 37.02 -48.03
C PRO A 93 -62.93 36.08 -48.30
N GLY A 94 -64.14 36.47 -47.92
CA GLY A 94 -65.31 35.60 -48.00
C GLY A 94 -65.70 35.11 -49.40
N ALA A 95 -65.18 35.76 -50.44
CA ALA A 95 -65.34 35.33 -51.85
C ALA A 95 -64.47 34.11 -52.20
N ASP A 96 -63.42 33.82 -51.44
CA ASP A 96 -62.44 32.77 -51.76
C ASP A 96 -62.76 31.45 -51.03
N LEU A 97 -63.77 31.40 -50.15
CA LEU A 97 -64.20 30.15 -49.49
C LEU A 97 -64.67 29.06 -50.44
N SER A 98 -65.16 29.43 -51.62
CA SER A 98 -65.58 28.48 -52.66
C SER A 98 -64.39 27.67 -53.23
N VAL A 99 -63.17 28.18 -53.08
CA VAL A 99 -61.92 27.50 -53.50
C VAL A 99 -61.52 26.40 -52.49
N ILE A 100 -61.91 26.58 -51.23
CA ILE A 100 -61.65 25.60 -50.17
C ILE A 100 -62.66 24.43 -50.21
N GLU A 101 -63.85 24.65 -50.72
CA GLU A 101 -64.93 23.64 -50.75
C GLU A 101 -64.92 22.72 -51.99
N THR A 102 -64.18 23.07 -53.08
CA THR A 102 -64.41 22.44 -54.40
C THR A 102 -63.50 21.32 -54.78
N ASP A 103 -62.37 21.06 -54.11
CA ASP A 103 -61.62 19.84 -54.47
C ASP A 103 -60.71 19.34 -53.32
N ARG A 104 -61.22 18.37 -52.56
CA ARG A 104 -60.46 17.64 -51.52
C ARG A 104 -59.22 16.90 -52.07
N GLY A 105 -59.03 16.84 -53.37
CA GLY A 105 -57.92 16.11 -54.00
C GLY A 105 -56.71 16.96 -54.29
N GLU A 106 -56.90 18.24 -54.68
CA GLU A 106 -55.80 19.14 -55.06
C GLU A 106 -55.36 20.09 -53.92
N ILE A 107 -56.27 20.36 -52.97
CA ILE A 107 -55.98 21.27 -51.85
C ILE A 107 -55.29 20.55 -50.66
N ALA A 108 -55.30 19.22 -50.61
CA ALA A 108 -54.64 18.44 -49.56
C ALA A 108 -53.11 18.63 -49.57
N ASP A 109 -52.50 18.96 -50.70
CA ASP A 109 -51.09 19.31 -50.86
C ASP A 109 -50.82 20.83 -50.81
N SER A 110 -51.83 21.64 -50.48
CA SER A 110 -51.65 23.09 -50.46
C SER A 110 -50.91 23.51 -49.19
N VAL A 111 -50.02 24.47 -49.36
CA VAL A 111 -49.24 25.17 -48.33
C VAL A 111 -50.10 25.66 -47.16
N VAL A 112 -51.37 25.91 -47.40
CA VAL A 112 -52.38 26.39 -46.43
C VAL A 112 -52.60 25.34 -45.30
N PHE A 113 -52.88 24.08 -45.69
CA PHE A 113 -53.25 23.04 -44.69
C PHE A 113 -52.09 22.59 -43.83
N GLU A 114 -50.86 22.74 -44.31
CA GLU A 114 -49.67 22.42 -43.53
C GLU A 114 -49.21 23.55 -42.60
N THR A 115 -49.65 24.79 -42.87
CA THR A 115 -49.14 25.96 -42.13
C THR A 115 -50.20 26.61 -41.23
N ALA A 116 -51.46 26.69 -41.69
CA ALA A 116 -52.55 27.27 -40.91
C ALA A 116 -53.21 26.20 -40.01
N ASP A 117 -53.40 26.48 -38.73
CA ASP A 117 -54.09 25.61 -37.77
C ASP A 117 -55.59 25.90 -37.78
N GLU A 118 -55.97 27.09 -38.13
CA GLU A 118 -57.38 27.52 -38.22
C GLU A 118 -57.53 28.51 -39.39
N VAL A 119 -58.69 28.47 -40.04
CA VAL A 119 -59.02 29.32 -41.18
C VAL A 119 -60.33 30.06 -40.90
N VAL A 120 -60.36 31.36 -41.12
CA VAL A 120 -61.53 32.20 -40.84
C VAL A 120 -61.81 33.14 -42.02
N SER A 121 -63.07 33.25 -42.41
CA SER A 121 -63.50 34.15 -43.50
C SER A 121 -63.70 35.58 -43.03
N MET A 122 -63.28 36.52 -43.87
CA MET A 122 -63.48 37.95 -43.70
C MET A 122 -64.73 38.41 -44.50
N PRO A 123 -65.53 39.37 -43.98
CA PRO A 123 -65.33 40.08 -42.70
C PRO A 123 -65.75 39.29 -41.48
N ILE A 124 -64.83 39.22 -40.47
CA ILE A 124 -65.03 38.51 -39.22
C ILE A 124 -65.66 39.45 -38.16
N LYS A 125 -66.57 38.88 -37.31
CA LYS A 125 -67.03 39.57 -36.14
C LYS A 125 -65.99 39.64 -35.05
N LYS A 126 -65.83 40.78 -34.37
CA LYS A 126 -64.82 40.93 -33.28
C LYS A 126 -64.88 39.82 -32.23
N ALA A 127 -66.07 39.45 -31.79
CA ALA A 127 -66.22 38.35 -30.82
C ALA A 127 -65.83 36.96 -31.34
N GLU A 128 -65.95 36.71 -32.63
CA GLU A 128 -65.54 35.50 -33.25
C GLU A 128 -63.98 35.40 -33.37
N LEU A 129 -63.34 36.49 -33.76
CA LEU A 129 -61.89 36.60 -33.77
C LEU A 129 -61.31 36.38 -32.36
N GLU A 130 -61.90 37.05 -31.37
CA GLU A 130 -61.49 36.92 -30.00
C GLU A 130 -61.58 35.47 -29.49
N TRP A 131 -62.72 34.83 -29.72
CA TRP A 131 -62.92 33.42 -29.33
C TRP A 131 -61.90 32.46 -30.02
N ARG A 132 -61.61 32.68 -31.28
CA ARG A 132 -60.63 31.85 -32.05
C ARG A 132 -59.21 32.04 -31.53
N VAL A 133 -58.78 33.29 -31.38
CA VAL A 133 -57.46 33.63 -30.86
C VAL A 133 -57.28 33.12 -29.43
N GLU A 134 -58.31 33.30 -28.56
CA GLU A 134 -58.29 32.76 -27.19
C GLU A 134 -58.14 31.23 -27.19
N ALA A 135 -58.85 30.51 -28.06
CA ALA A 135 -58.72 29.05 -28.17
C ALA A 135 -57.31 28.64 -28.60
N LEU A 136 -56.74 29.29 -29.61
CA LEU A 136 -55.38 29.01 -30.13
C LEU A 136 -54.28 29.33 -29.11
N THR A 137 -54.38 30.47 -28.42
CA THR A 137 -53.42 30.86 -27.38
C THR A 137 -53.48 29.97 -26.17
N ARG A 138 -54.68 29.49 -25.78
CA ARG A 138 -54.85 28.51 -24.70
C ARG A 138 -54.19 27.15 -25.08
N LEU A 139 -54.38 26.67 -26.32
CA LEU A 139 -53.73 25.48 -26.80
C LEU A 139 -52.19 25.60 -26.81
N ARG A 140 -51.68 26.76 -27.20
CA ARG A 140 -50.25 27.10 -27.12
C ARG A 140 -49.72 26.99 -25.72
N THR A 141 -50.36 27.65 -24.76
CA THR A 141 -49.98 27.64 -23.34
C THR A 141 -49.98 26.23 -22.76
N GLN A 142 -51.02 25.42 -23.07
CA GLN A 142 -51.07 24.04 -22.61
C GLN A 142 -49.92 23.18 -23.21
N SER A 143 -49.64 23.34 -24.49
CA SER A 143 -48.56 22.60 -25.15
C SER A 143 -47.18 22.97 -24.61
N LEU A 144 -46.94 24.26 -24.30
CA LEU A 144 -45.69 24.72 -23.65
C LEU A 144 -45.56 24.16 -22.23
N ARG A 145 -46.64 24.12 -21.44
CA ARG A 145 -46.63 23.52 -20.10
C ARG A 145 -46.32 22.03 -20.16
N LEU A 146 -46.90 21.29 -21.10
CA LEU A 146 -46.60 19.86 -21.32
C LEU A 146 -45.17 19.65 -21.71
N LYS A 147 -44.63 20.44 -22.67
CA LYS A 147 -43.22 20.37 -23.09
C LYS A 147 -42.30 20.57 -21.90
N LYS A 148 -42.46 21.66 -21.13
CA LYS A 148 -41.66 21.98 -19.94
C LYS A 148 -41.72 20.86 -18.90
N ARG A 149 -42.92 20.28 -18.67
CA ARG A 149 -43.11 19.19 -17.72
C ARG A 149 -42.39 17.91 -18.18
N THR A 150 -42.45 17.58 -19.47
CA THR A 150 -41.77 16.41 -20.04
C THR A 150 -40.25 16.60 -19.95
N GLU A 151 -39.72 17.75 -20.37
CA GLU A 151 -38.29 18.07 -20.27
C GLU A 151 -37.80 17.99 -18.81
N THR A 152 -38.58 18.49 -17.85
CA THR A 152 -38.23 18.39 -16.43
C THR A 152 -38.20 16.94 -15.93
N LEU A 153 -39.19 16.12 -16.34
CA LEU A 153 -39.25 14.71 -15.97
C LEU A 153 -38.10 13.91 -16.56
N GLU A 154 -37.74 14.21 -17.82
CA GLU A 154 -36.58 13.57 -18.48
C GLU A 154 -35.27 13.94 -17.77
N LEU A 155 -35.09 15.20 -17.38
CA LEU A 155 -33.94 15.65 -16.63
C LEU A 155 -33.83 14.95 -15.25
N PHE A 156 -34.93 14.84 -14.52
CA PHE A 156 -34.96 14.10 -13.25
C PHE A 156 -34.65 12.63 -13.45
N LYS A 157 -35.24 11.99 -14.45
CA LYS A 157 -34.94 10.59 -14.78
C LYS A 157 -33.45 10.42 -15.09
N GLN A 158 -32.87 11.28 -15.91
CA GLN A 158 -31.46 11.24 -16.25
C GLN A 158 -30.54 11.46 -15.04
N ALA A 159 -30.92 12.35 -14.11
CA ALA A 159 -30.20 12.57 -12.87
C ALA A 159 -30.20 11.32 -11.97
N VAL A 160 -31.33 10.61 -11.87
CA VAL A 160 -31.44 9.35 -11.12
C VAL A 160 -30.65 8.23 -11.78
N GLU A 161 -30.71 8.10 -13.12
CA GLU A 161 -29.94 7.08 -13.87
C GLU A 161 -28.42 7.32 -13.80
N SER A 162 -27.98 8.59 -13.75
CA SER A 162 -26.55 8.94 -13.64
C SER A 162 -26.02 9.03 -12.21
N SER A 163 -26.86 8.73 -11.22
CA SER A 163 -26.45 8.68 -9.82
C SER A 163 -25.46 7.55 -9.58
N GLY A 164 -24.34 7.82 -8.90
CA GLY A 164 -23.39 6.79 -8.47
C GLY A 164 -23.87 5.94 -7.28
N HIS A 165 -25.20 5.92 -7.02
CA HIS A 165 -25.84 5.14 -5.98
C HIS A 165 -26.92 4.27 -6.58
N ALA A 166 -27.08 3.04 -6.09
CA ALA A 166 -28.23 2.22 -6.44
C ALA A 166 -29.51 2.88 -5.90
N ILE A 167 -30.46 3.11 -6.78
CA ILE A 167 -31.76 3.69 -6.43
C ILE A 167 -32.86 2.76 -6.94
N TRP A 168 -33.78 2.42 -6.04
CA TRP A 168 -35.02 1.73 -6.45
C TRP A 168 -36.23 2.32 -5.77
N MET A 169 -37.38 2.11 -6.40
CA MET A 169 -38.68 2.47 -5.87
C MET A 169 -39.54 1.24 -5.77
N SER A 170 -40.27 1.09 -4.66
CA SER A 170 -41.31 0.07 -4.48
C SER A 170 -42.69 0.74 -4.23
N ASP A 171 -43.75 -0.03 -4.46
CA ASP A 171 -45.07 0.36 -4.01
C ASP A 171 -45.22 0.17 -2.48
N ALA A 172 -46.39 0.51 -1.96
CA ALA A 172 -46.72 0.41 -0.52
C ALA A 172 -46.64 -1.03 0.02
N THR A 173 -46.66 -2.04 -0.85
CA THR A 173 -46.53 -3.46 -0.47
C THR A 173 -45.07 -3.96 -0.50
N GLY A 174 -44.10 -3.09 -0.89
CA GLY A 174 -42.71 -3.42 -1.02
C GLY A 174 -42.32 -4.02 -2.39
N THR A 175 -43.23 -4.07 -3.37
CA THR A 175 -42.90 -4.56 -4.71
C THR A 175 -42.13 -3.52 -5.52
N ILE A 176 -40.96 -3.86 -6.04
CA ILE A 176 -40.11 -2.96 -6.83
C ILE A 176 -40.79 -2.56 -8.14
N LYS A 177 -40.90 -1.27 -8.40
CA LYS A 177 -41.47 -0.66 -9.62
C LYS A 177 -40.44 -0.02 -10.52
N TYR A 178 -39.31 0.38 -9.96
CA TYR A 178 -38.23 1.04 -10.69
C TYR A 178 -36.88 0.72 -10.06
N VAL A 179 -35.86 0.58 -10.88
CA VAL A 179 -34.45 0.55 -10.50
C VAL A 179 -33.65 1.38 -11.49
N ASN A 180 -32.57 2.07 -11.04
CA ASN A 180 -31.65 2.76 -11.92
C ASN A 180 -30.51 1.83 -12.40
N SER A 181 -29.67 2.33 -13.31
CA SER A 181 -28.52 1.58 -13.86
C SER A 181 -27.52 1.16 -12.80
N GLU A 182 -27.30 1.99 -11.76
CA GLU A 182 -26.37 1.66 -10.69
C GLU A 182 -26.85 0.52 -9.80
N PHE A 183 -28.16 0.36 -9.63
CA PHE A 183 -28.70 -0.83 -8.98
C PHE A 183 -28.31 -2.11 -9.72
N GLU A 184 -28.41 -2.12 -11.06
CA GLU A 184 -28.00 -3.26 -11.88
C GLU A 184 -26.49 -3.53 -11.74
N SER A 185 -25.68 -2.47 -11.74
CA SER A 185 -24.22 -2.52 -11.59
C SER A 185 -23.79 -3.11 -10.23
N ILE A 186 -24.36 -2.61 -9.13
CA ILE A 186 -24.00 -3.02 -7.77
C ILE A 186 -24.53 -4.39 -7.44
N THR A 187 -25.80 -4.69 -7.76
CA THR A 187 -26.46 -5.93 -7.32
C THR A 187 -26.27 -7.09 -8.28
N GLY A 188 -25.99 -6.81 -9.56
CA GLY A 188 -25.89 -7.79 -10.64
C GLY A 188 -27.27 -8.29 -11.16
N TYR A 189 -28.39 -7.79 -10.61
CA TYR A 189 -29.73 -8.09 -11.12
C TYR A 189 -30.11 -7.05 -12.16
N SER A 190 -30.59 -7.49 -13.31
CA SER A 190 -31.11 -6.59 -14.32
C SER A 190 -32.45 -5.97 -13.89
N ARG A 191 -32.80 -4.83 -14.48
CA ARG A 191 -34.11 -4.18 -14.26
C ARG A 191 -35.29 -5.14 -14.51
N THR A 192 -35.19 -5.99 -15.52
CA THR A 192 -36.24 -6.96 -15.86
C THR A 192 -36.39 -8.09 -14.83
N GLU A 193 -35.33 -8.40 -14.11
CA GLU A 193 -35.35 -9.39 -13.02
C GLU A 193 -35.81 -8.77 -11.70
N ALA A 194 -35.48 -7.49 -11.44
CA ALA A 194 -35.79 -6.82 -10.19
C ALA A 194 -37.22 -6.24 -10.13
N VAL A 195 -37.72 -5.70 -11.25
CA VAL A 195 -39.06 -5.08 -11.27
C VAL A 195 -40.16 -6.14 -11.14
N GLY A 196 -40.99 -5.99 -10.14
CA GLY A 196 -42.06 -6.94 -9.79
C GLY A 196 -41.70 -7.86 -8.62
N GLU A 197 -40.43 -7.90 -8.21
CA GLU A 197 -39.93 -8.67 -7.07
C GLU A 197 -39.89 -7.84 -5.77
N SER A 198 -39.71 -8.50 -4.63
CA SER A 198 -39.42 -7.87 -3.34
C SER A 198 -37.94 -7.49 -3.23
N PRO A 199 -37.55 -6.41 -2.49
CA PRO A 199 -36.15 -6.13 -2.14
C PRO A 199 -35.44 -7.26 -1.37
N GLU A 200 -36.16 -8.25 -0.87
CA GLU A 200 -35.57 -9.48 -0.34
C GLU A 200 -34.64 -10.20 -1.35
N LEU A 201 -34.82 -9.93 -2.65
CA LEU A 201 -33.96 -10.39 -3.74
C LEU A 201 -32.47 -10.15 -3.47
N ILE A 202 -32.11 -9.04 -2.82
CA ILE A 202 -30.74 -8.67 -2.47
C ILE A 202 -30.39 -8.99 -1.02
N SER A 203 -31.28 -9.63 -0.26
CA SER A 203 -30.99 -9.97 1.14
C SER A 203 -29.90 -11.05 1.23
N SER A 204 -28.90 -10.81 2.08
CA SER A 204 -27.87 -11.82 2.39
C SER A 204 -28.29 -12.87 3.40
N GLY A 205 -29.40 -12.67 4.11
CA GLY A 205 -29.81 -13.47 5.26
C GLY A 205 -28.92 -13.24 6.52
N ALA A 206 -28.01 -12.26 6.49
CA ALA A 206 -27.15 -11.95 7.62
C ALA A 206 -27.85 -11.14 8.74
N MET A 207 -28.94 -10.47 8.39
CA MET A 207 -29.71 -9.67 9.34
C MET A 207 -30.83 -10.51 9.95
N THR A 208 -31.24 -10.16 11.19
CA THR A 208 -32.29 -10.88 11.91
C THR A 208 -33.68 -10.49 11.44
N ASP A 209 -34.70 -11.33 11.70
CA ASP A 209 -36.10 -11.02 11.41
C ASP A 209 -36.56 -9.75 12.18
N ASP A 210 -36.08 -9.56 13.40
CA ASP A 210 -36.38 -8.37 14.21
C ASP A 210 -35.86 -7.10 13.52
N TYR A 211 -34.69 -7.14 12.88
CA TYR A 211 -34.13 -6.01 12.13
C TYR A 211 -35.04 -5.58 10.96
N TYR A 212 -35.52 -6.56 10.19
CA TYR A 212 -36.45 -6.26 9.09
C TYR A 212 -37.81 -5.79 9.58
N SER A 213 -38.25 -6.26 10.75
CA SER A 213 -39.49 -5.80 11.39
C SER A 213 -39.39 -4.33 11.79
N ASP A 214 -38.28 -3.93 12.45
CA ASP A 214 -38.02 -2.54 12.83
C ASP A 214 -37.92 -1.61 11.60
N LEU A 215 -37.29 -2.08 10.53
CA LEU A 215 -37.22 -1.37 9.26
C LEU A 215 -38.65 -1.10 8.72
N TRP A 216 -39.45 -2.17 8.61
CA TRP A 216 -40.83 -2.06 8.12
C TRP A 216 -41.71 -1.16 8.99
N GLU A 217 -41.63 -1.28 10.32
CA GLU A 217 -42.36 -0.44 11.24
C GLU A 217 -42.01 1.05 11.05
N THR A 218 -40.70 1.35 10.91
CA THR A 218 -40.21 2.71 10.70
C THR A 218 -40.77 3.32 9.40
N ILE A 219 -40.58 2.63 8.26
CA ILE A 219 -40.97 3.21 6.96
C ILE A 219 -42.48 3.27 6.76
N THR A 220 -43.24 2.33 7.35
CA THR A 220 -44.71 2.35 7.29
C THR A 220 -45.31 3.37 8.24
N ALA A 221 -44.61 3.75 9.31
CA ALA A 221 -45.01 4.89 10.17
C ALA A 221 -44.84 6.27 9.48
N GLY A 222 -44.15 6.31 8.33
CA GLY A 222 -43.88 7.53 7.58
C GLY A 222 -42.51 8.14 7.88
N ASP A 223 -41.66 7.43 8.64
CA ASP A 223 -40.31 7.88 8.98
C ASP A 223 -39.26 7.31 8.00
N THR A 224 -38.14 8.01 7.88
CA THR A 224 -37.02 7.56 7.07
C THR A 224 -36.15 6.62 7.88
N TRP A 225 -35.84 5.46 7.31
CA TRP A 225 -34.90 4.49 7.86
C TRP A 225 -33.52 4.65 7.22
N HIS A 226 -32.42 4.58 8.03
CA HIS A 226 -31.06 4.70 7.56
C HIS A 226 -30.11 3.86 8.43
N GLU A 227 -29.45 2.85 7.81
CA GLU A 227 -28.45 2.02 8.47
C GLU A 227 -27.50 1.36 7.46
N GLU A 228 -26.40 0.78 7.97
CA GLU A 228 -25.53 -0.11 7.21
C GLU A 228 -26.12 -1.53 7.19
N ILE A 229 -26.25 -2.12 6.01
CA ILE A 229 -26.81 -3.46 5.82
C ILE A 229 -25.86 -4.33 4.99
N THR A 230 -25.77 -5.62 5.32
CA THR A 230 -25.06 -6.59 4.47
C THR A 230 -26.02 -7.24 3.51
N ASN A 231 -25.84 -7.00 2.24
CA ASN A 231 -26.64 -7.53 1.14
C ASN A 231 -25.86 -8.57 0.33
N GLN A 232 -26.55 -9.28 -0.57
CA GLN A 232 -25.97 -10.28 -1.47
C GLN A 232 -26.25 -9.92 -2.93
N ARG A 233 -25.20 -10.01 -3.76
CA ARG A 233 -25.34 -9.87 -5.21
C ARG A 233 -25.88 -11.16 -5.83
N ARG A 234 -26.29 -11.06 -7.07
CA ARG A 234 -26.77 -12.21 -7.87
C ARG A 234 -25.77 -13.37 -7.96
N ASP A 235 -24.48 -13.07 -7.98
CA ASP A 235 -23.41 -14.09 -8.05
C ASP A 235 -23.12 -14.77 -6.70
N GLY A 236 -23.82 -14.37 -5.63
CA GLY A 236 -23.65 -14.88 -4.28
C GLY A 236 -22.62 -14.13 -3.43
N SER A 237 -21.86 -13.18 -3.99
CA SER A 237 -20.96 -12.34 -3.23
C SER A 237 -21.73 -11.38 -2.31
N GLN A 238 -21.21 -11.15 -1.11
CA GLN A 238 -21.80 -10.21 -0.17
C GLN A 238 -21.17 -8.83 -0.33
N TYR A 239 -21.92 -7.78 0.02
CA TYR A 239 -21.45 -6.41 0.06
C TYR A 239 -22.11 -5.66 1.20
N VAL A 240 -21.39 -4.71 1.76
CA VAL A 240 -21.91 -3.82 2.80
C VAL A 240 -22.43 -2.54 2.14
N ALA A 241 -23.66 -2.20 2.44
CA ALA A 241 -24.30 -1.03 1.89
C ALA A 241 -24.70 -0.05 2.99
N ASP A 242 -24.43 1.22 2.75
CA ASP A 242 -25.04 2.33 3.48
C ASP A 242 -26.37 2.63 2.77
N GLN A 243 -27.48 2.33 3.46
CA GLN A 243 -28.82 2.32 2.87
C GLN A 243 -29.76 3.26 3.57
N THR A 244 -30.47 4.07 2.79
CA THR A 244 -31.54 4.93 3.25
C THR A 244 -32.84 4.54 2.54
N ILE A 245 -33.92 4.35 3.28
CA ILE A 245 -35.25 4.13 2.72
C ILE A 245 -36.19 5.21 3.25
N ALA A 246 -36.79 5.94 2.33
CA ALA A 246 -37.74 7.01 2.64
C ALA A 246 -39.15 6.74 2.07
N PRO A 247 -40.21 6.91 2.83
CA PRO A 247 -41.57 6.80 2.32
C PRO A 247 -41.96 8.02 1.47
N ILE A 248 -42.68 7.78 0.38
CA ILE A 248 -43.43 8.82 -0.36
C ILE A 248 -44.86 8.81 0.19
N VAL A 249 -45.18 9.88 0.91
CA VAL A 249 -46.46 9.99 1.60
C VAL A 249 -47.42 10.84 0.78
N GLU A 250 -48.68 10.34 0.61
CA GLU A 250 -49.78 11.08 0.01
C GLU A 250 -51.01 10.92 0.92
N ASP A 251 -51.66 12.02 1.26
CA ASP A 251 -52.82 12.07 2.20
C ASP A 251 -52.54 11.45 3.60
N GLY A 252 -51.26 11.48 4.04
CA GLY A 252 -50.84 10.94 5.34
C GLY A 252 -50.54 9.44 5.35
N GLU A 253 -50.65 8.75 4.21
CA GLU A 253 -50.33 7.33 4.06
C GLU A 253 -49.16 7.12 3.11
N PRO A 254 -48.22 6.20 3.40
CA PRO A 254 -47.15 5.82 2.47
C PRO A 254 -47.74 5.15 1.21
N LYS A 255 -47.46 5.72 0.05
CA LYS A 255 -47.86 5.18 -1.28
C LYS A 255 -46.75 4.42 -1.96
N ALA A 256 -45.51 4.77 -1.65
CA ALA A 256 -44.31 4.15 -2.23
C ALA A 256 -43.14 4.36 -1.27
N PHE A 257 -42.09 3.61 -1.51
CA PHE A 257 -40.80 3.78 -0.81
C PHE A 257 -39.70 4.01 -1.84
N VAL A 258 -38.79 4.93 -1.55
CA VAL A 258 -37.55 5.15 -2.31
C VAL A 258 -36.41 4.70 -1.46
N ALA A 259 -35.61 3.80 -1.99
CA ALA A 259 -34.36 3.37 -1.36
C ALA A 259 -33.16 3.88 -2.16
N VAL A 260 -32.18 4.41 -1.45
CA VAL A 260 -30.88 4.83 -1.96
C VAL A 260 -29.82 4.02 -1.23
N GLN A 261 -28.93 3.40 -1.97
CA GLN A 261 -27.93 2.50 -1.43
C GLN A 261 -26.55 2.80 -2.04
N ARG A 262 -25.58 2.93 -1.16
CA ARG A 262 -24.18 3.08 -1.52
C ARG A 262 -23.40 1.86 -1.11
N ASP A 263 -22.67 1.24 -2.03
CA ASP A 263 -21.70 0.18 -1.70
C ASP A 263 -20.49 0.78 -0.97
N ILE A 264 -20.28 0.34 0.27
CA ILE A 264 -19.18 0.77 1.13
C ILE A 264 -18.22 -0.39 1.46
N THR A 265 -18.29 -1.51 0.72
CA THR A 265 -17.51 -2.71 0.99
C THR A 265 -16.02 -2.44 0.97
N GLU A 266 -15.52 -1.80 -0.09
CA GLU A 266 -14.09 -1.44 -0.22
C GLU A 266 -13.62 -0.56 0.94
N ARG A 267 -14.42 0.43 1.32
CA ARG A 267 -14.12 1.29 2.47
C ARG A 267 -14.02 0.48 3.76
N LYS A 268 -14.98 -0.41 4.02
CA LYS A 268 -14.99 -1.28 5.22
C LYS A 268 -13.80 -2.24 5.24
N GLU A 269 -13.45 -2.83 4.10
CA GLU A 269 -12.27 -3.69 3.98
C GLU A 269 -10.97 -2.94 4.29
N ILE A 270 -10.84 -1.71 3.79
CA ILE A 270 -9.67 -0.86 4.08
C ILE A 270 -9.64 -0.51 5.58
N GLU A 271 -10.77 -0.09 6.17
CA GLU A 271 -10.88 0.23 7.60
C GLU A 271 -10.53 -0.99 8.47
N GLN A 272 -11.04 -2.18 8.14
CA GLN A 272 -10.73 -3.43 8.84
C GLN A 272 -9.26 -3.81 8.71
N ARG A 273 -8.68 -3.66 7.51
CA ARG A 273 -7.26 -3.96 7.27
C ARG A 273 -6.34 -3.00 8.02
N LEU A 274 -6.67 -1.72 8.06
CA LEU A 274 -5.93 -0.71 8.84
C LEU A 274 -6.03 -1.00 10.35
N SER A 275 -7.22 -1.38 10.84
CA SER A 275 -7.41 -1.78 12.22
C SER A 275 -6.57 -3.02 12.57
N LEU A 276 -6.57 -4.02 11.70
CA LEU A 276 -5.76 -5.22 11.87
C LEU A 276 -4.25 -4.89 11.93
N TYR A 277 -3.75 -4.04 11.03
CA TYR A 277 -2.33 -3.65 11.06
C TYR A 277 -1.98 -2.88 12.33
N ARG A 278 -2.85 -1.99 12.78
CA ARG A 278 -2.68 -1.29 14.05
C ARG A 278 -2.61 -2.28 15.21
N ASP A 279 -3.58 -3.20 15.31
CA ASP A 279 -3.63 -4.19 16.39
C ASP A 279 -2.39 -5.09 16.40
N ILE A 280 -1.85 -5.45 15.23
CA ILE A 280 -0.62 -6.23 15.13
C ILE A 280 0.55 -5.42 15.70
N VAL A 281 0.74 -4.17 15.27
CA VAL A 281 1.85 -3.32 15.73
C VAL A 281 1.76 -3.06 17.24
N GLU A 282 0.55 -2.82 17.76
CA GLU A 282 0.33 -2.57 19.20
C GLU A 282 0.62 -3.80 20.09
N ARG A 283 0.34 -5.01 19.60
CA ARG A 283 0.55 -6.26 20.35
C ARG A 283 1.98 -6.81 20.28
N LEU A 284 2.83 -6.24 19.42
CA LEU A 284 4.24 -6.65 19.39
C LEU A 284 4.94 -6.23 20.69
N GLU A 285 5.70 -7.16 21.28
CA GLU A 285 6.47 -6.93 22.49
C GLU A 285 7.74 -6.09 22.25
N ASP A 286 8.21 -6.05 21.00
CA ASP A 286 9.33 -5.22 20.59
C ASP A 286 8.87 -3.76 20.41
N PRO A 287 9.57 -2.76 21.01
CA PRO A 287 9.31 -1.34 20.74
C PRO A 287 9.44 -1.00 19.26
N ILE A 288 8.40 -0.40 18.72
CA ILE A 288 8.35 0.10 17.33
C ILE A 288 8.04 1.58 17.37
N MET A 289 8.79 2.33 16.56
CA MET A 289 8.63 3.78 16.47
C MET A 289 8.88 4.28 15.06
N LEU A 290 8.10 5.28 14.64
CA LEU A 290 8.35 6.12 13.48
C LEU A 290 8.72 7.52 13.98
N GLN A 291 9.82 8.05 13.48
CA GLN A 291 10.29 9.40 13.82
C GLN A 291 10.46 10.24 12.57
N SER A 292 10.23 11.54 12.71
CA SER A 292 10.56 12.53 11.69
C SER A 292 12.08 12.66 11.50
N CYS A 293 12.53 13.38 10.47
CA CYS A 293 13.94 13.69 10.27
C CYS A 293 14.51 14.51 11.42
N GLU A 294 13.71 15.34 12.09
CA GLU A 294 14.07 16.12 13.27
C GLU A 294 14.20 15.27 14.53
N GLY A 295 13.59 14.07 14.53
CA GLY A 295 13.68 13.11 15.62
C GLY A 295 12.45 13.03 16.51
N GLU A 296 11.36 13.68 16.13
CA GLU A 296 10.09 13.64 16.83
C GLU A 296 9.33 12.35 16.54
N PHE A 297 8.79 11.71 17.56
CA PHE A 297 7.96 10.53 17.41
C PHE A 297 6.63 10.87 16.71
N ARG A 298 6.36 10.21 15.59
CA ARG A 298 5.09 10.26 14.85
C ARG A 298 4.20 9.04 15.13
N LEU A 299 4.82 7.91 15.46
CA LEU A 299 4.14 6.69 15.86
C LEU A 299 4.99 5.95 16.89
N VAL A 300 4.32 5.41 17.91
CA VAL A 300 4.90 4.54 18.93
C VAL A 300 3.90 3.45 19.27
N ASN A 301 4.37 2.22 19.54
CA ASN A 301 3.50 1.15 20.02
C ASN A 301 3.48 1.07 21.55
N ASP A 302 2.59 0.23 22.11
CA ASP A 302 2.43 0.04 23.54
C ASP A 302 3.70 -0.49 24.23
N ALA A 303 4.52 -1.27 23.51
CA ALA A 303 5.80 -1.74 24.03
C ALA A 303 6.76 -0.59 24.34
N LEU A 304 6.90 0.39 23.43
CA LEU A 304 7.73 1.57 23.70
C LEU A 304 7.21 2.37 24.89
N CYS A 305 5.89 2.61 24.96
CA CYS A 305 5.26 3.31 26.07
C CYS A 305 5.58 2.62 27.41
N SER A 306 5.52 1.28 27.43
CA SER A 306 5.83 0.46 28.62
C SER A 306 7.29 0.54 29.05
N PHE A 307 8.24 0.62 28.12
CA PHE A 307 9.66 0.81 28.44
C PHE A 307 9.97 2.25 28.85
N ALA A 308 9.42 3.23 28.16
CA ALA A 308 9.60 4.65 28.48
C ALA A 308 8.97 5.03 29.82
N GLY A 309 7.87 4.36 30.21
CA GLY A 309 7.09 4.72 31.40
C GLY A 309 6.21 5.95 31.20
N LEU A 310 5.93 6.30 29.93
CA LEU A 310 5.14 7.44 29.50
C LEU A 310 3.97 6.96 28.64
N SER A 311 2.90 7.74 28.61
CA SER A 311 1.77 7.51 27.71
C SER A 311 2.16 7.85 26.26
N ARG A 312 1.38 7.36 25.31
CA ARG A 312 1.56 7.67 23.88
C ARG A 312 1.52 9.17 23.60
N ASP A 313 0.56 9.87 24.20
CA ASP A 313 0.37 11.31 24.00
C ASP A 313 1.55 12.14 24.54
N GLU A 314 2.23 11.64 25.58
CA GLU A 314 3.43 12.28 26.12
C GLU A 314 4.69 12.01 25.28
N LEU A 315 4.71 10.91 24.52
CA LEU A 315 5.84 10.60 23.63
C LEU A 315 5.72 11.24 22.24
N LEU A 316 4.49 11.38 21.71
CA LEU A 316 4.29 11.94 20.38
C LEU A 316 4.68 13.41 20.30
N GLY A 317 5.53 13.73 19.31
CA GLY A 317 6.10 15.08 19.12
C GLY A 317 7.41 15.32 19.86
N ASP A 318 7.80 14.45 20.80
CA ASP A 318 9.06 14.49 21.52
C ASP A 318 10.07 13.46 20.98
N GLY A 319 11.22 13.31 21.59
CA GLY A 319 12.28 12.39 21.18
C GLY A 319 12.84 11.57 22.35
N GLU A 320 13.92 10.83 22.11
CA GLU A 320 14.53 9.93 23.07
C GLU A 320 15.04 10.62 24.36
N TYR A 321 15.39 11.91 24.27
CA TYR A 321 15.90 12.67 25.42
C TYR A 321 14.89 12.83 26.55
N GLU A 322 13.58 12.66 26.26
CA GLU A 322 12.53 12.78 27.28
C GLU A 322 12.55 11.63 28.29
N PHE A 323 12.92 10.42 27.85
CA PHE A 323 12.80 9.22 28.67
C PHE A 323 14.08 8.37 28.78
N MET A 324 15.20 8.81 28.19
CA MET A 324 16.49 8.11 28.26
C MET A 324 17.60 9.05 28.73
N ASP A 325 18.69 8.46 29.21
CA ASP A 325 19.92 9.19 29.50
C ASP A 325 20.51 9.87 28.25
N ALA A 326 21.17 11.02 28.43
CA ALA A 326 21.66 11.82 27.35
C ALA A 326 22.73 11.12 26.47
N ALA A 327 23.50 10.18 27.04
CA ALA A 327 24.53 9.45 26.29
C ALA A 327 23.89 8.49 25.29
N THR A 328 22.90 7.70 25.74
CA THR A 328 22.14 6.79 24.87
C THR A 328 21.33 7.54 23.83
N ALA A 329 20.63 8.62 24.23
CA ALA A 329 19.86 9.44 23.29
C ALA A 329 20.76 10.05 22.18
N THR A 330 21.97 10.50 22.54
CA THR A 330 22.94 11.03 21.58
C THR A 330 23.41 9.95 20.60
N GLU A 331 23.68 8.73 21.09
CA GLU A 331 24.08 7.61 20.22
C GLU A 331 22.96 7.24 19.26
N ILE A 332 21.71 7.14 19.72
CA ILE A 332 20.54 6.88 18.87
C ILE A 332 20.39 7.99 17.82
N ALA A 333 20.54 9.26 18.20
CA ALA A 333 20.47 10.39 17.27
C ALA A 333 21.55 10.30 16.18
N ARG A 334 22.78 9.87 16.53
CA ARG A 334 23.87 9.64 15.58
C ARG A 334 23.53 8.54 14.58
N GLN A 335 22.99 7.40 15.06
CA GLN A 335 22.59 6.28 14.17
C GLN A 335 21.42 6.68 13.26
N LYS A 336 20.45 7.43 13.77
CA LYS A 336 19.36 8.00 12.99
C LYS A 336 19.88 8.93 11.88
N GLN A 337 20.77 9.84 12.22
CA GLN A 337 21.38 10.77 11.26
C GLN A 337 22.11 10.00 10.15
N ARG A 338 22.80 8.91 10.49
CA ARG A 338 23.46 8.05 9.52
C ARG A 338 22.46 7.43 8.53
N VAL A 339 21.28 6.96 9.00
CA VAL A 339 20.22 6.44 8.11
C VAL A 339 19.71 7.53 7.18
N ILE A 340 19.50 8.74 7.69
CA ILE A 340 19.01 9.88 6.90
C ILE A 340 20.02 10.28 5.81
N GLU A 341 21.33 10.33 6.15
CA GLU A 341 22.38 10.74 5.21
C GLU A 341 22.70 9.67 4.15
N THR A 342 22.67 8.40 4.54
CA THR A 342 23.06 7.31 3.62
C THR A 342 21.87 6.65 2.91
N GLU A 343 20.65 6.89 3.42
CA GLU A 343 19.41 6.20 3.00
C GLU A 343 19.53 4.66 3.07
N GLN A 344 20.43 4.17 3.93
CA GLN A 344 20.65 2.74 4.13
C GLN A 344 20.21 2.31 5.53
N PRO A 345 19.68 1.10 5.70
CA PRO A 345 19.38 0.54 7.01
C PRO A 345 20.64 0.47 7.88
N VAL A 346 20.47 0.68 9.19
CA VAL A 346 21.54 0.55 10.19
C VAL A 346 21.07 -0.34 11.33
N GLU A 347 21.96 -1.22 11.78
CA GLU A 347 21.75 -2.06 12.96
C GLU A 347 22.74 -1.66 14.05
N TYR A 348 22.27 -1.59 15.29
CA TYR A 348 23.09 -1.22 16.43
C TYR A 348 22.48 -1.72 17.75
N SER A 349 23.32 -1.81 18.80
CA SER A 349 22.84 -2.15 20.14
C SER A 349 22.98 -0.96 21.07
N VAL A 350 21.99 -0.80 21.96
CA VAL A 350 22.01 0.21 23.03
C VAL A 350 21.53 -0.41 24.33
N GLU A 351 22.08 0.10 25.44
CA GLU A 351 21.70 -0.27 26.82
C GLU A 351 21.23 1.02 27.52
N PRO A 352 19.96 1.45 27.28
CA PRO A 352 19.45 2.70 27.79
C PRO A 352 19.24 2.66 29.32
N THR A 353 19.51 3.78 29.97
CA THR A 353 19.00 4.07 31.31
C THR A 353 17.74 4.92 31.14
N PHE A 354 16.60 4.36 31.53
CA PHE A 354 15.32 5.06 31.45
C PHE A 354 15.14 6.00 32.64
N THR A 355 14.55 7.18 32.39
CA THR A 355 14.37 8.21 33.42
C THR A 355 13.09 8.05 34.21
N HIS A 356 12.08 7.36 33.66
CA HIS A 356 10.76 7.19 34.26
C HIS A 356 10.47 5.75 34.73
N THR A 357 11.37 4.79 34.46
CA THR A 357 11.23 3.39 34.92
C THR A 357 12.58 2.84 35.37
N ASP A 358 12.56 1.87 36.29
CA ASP A 358 13.74 1.11 36.74
C ASP A 358 14.01 -0.11 35.81
N LYS A 359 13.45 -0.15 34.62
CA LYS A 359 13.66 -1.26 33.68
C LYS A 359 15.07 -1.23 33.14
N GLU A 360 15.75 -2.36 33.21
CA GLU A 360 17.01 -2.61 32.51
C GLU A 360 16.71 -3.34 31.20
N ALA A 361 17.17 -2.83 30.07
CA ALA A 361 17.03 -3.47 28.78
C ALA A 361 18.26 -3.29 27.93
N VAL A 362 18.57 -4.31 27.12
CA VAL A 362 19.54 -4.24 26.04
C VAL A 362 18.76 -4.41 24.76
N PHE A 363 18.75 -3.38 23.92
CA PHE A 363 18.07 -3.41 22.63
C PHE A 363 19.03 -3.64 21.48
N TYR A 364 18.69 -4.59 20.62
CA TYR A 364 19.22 -4.68 19.26
C TYR A 364 18.24 -4.00 18.33
N THR A 365 18.64 -2.86 17.76
CA THR A 365 17.77 -1.99 16.98
C THR A 365 18.13 -2.07 15.51
N SER A 366 17.12 -2.35 14.68
CA SER A 366 17.18 -2.20 13.22
C SER A 366 16.41 -0.93 12.85
N ARG A 367 17.08 0.02 12.21
CA ARG A 367 16.51 1.30 11.79
C ARG A 367 16.55 1.44 10.28
N TYR A 368 15.41 1.81 9.70
CA TYR A 368 15.18 1.91 8.25
C TYR A 368 14.79 3.34 7.87
N PRO A 369 15.16 3.82 6.66
CA PRO A 369 14.61 5.06 6.13
C PRO A 369 13.10 4.90 5.84
N TYR A 370 12.32 5.95 6.12
CA TYR A 370 10.89 5.99 5.86
C TYR A 370 10.54 7.08 4.85
N TYR A 371 9.76 6.71 3.83
CA TYR A 371 9.40 7.58 2.72
C TYR A 371 7.87 7.78 2.66
N GLU A 372 7.46 9.04 2.43
CA GLU A 372 6.10 9.40 2.03
C GLU A 372 6.20 10.05 0.64
N ASP A 373 5.36 9.65 -0.31
CA ASP A 373 5.35 10.15 -1.68
C ASP A 373 6.73 10.17 -2.37
N ARG A 374 7.62 9.22 -2.02
CA ARG A 374 9.02 9.07 -2.46
C ARG A 374 9.99 10.11 -1.87
N GLU A 375 9.58 10.91 -0.92
CA GLU A 375 10.45 11.80 -0.15
C GLU A 375 10.80 11.17 1.19
N LEU A 376 12.06 11.25 1.60
CA LEU A 376 12.50 10.79 2.92
C LEU A 376 11.93 11.72 3.99
N THR A 377 11.00 11.23 4.78
CA THR A 377 10.30 11.99 5.81
C THR A 377 10.69 11.61 7.23
N GLY A 378 11.46 10.51 7.38
CA GLY A 378 11.87 10.07 8.70
C GLY A 378 12.52 8.70 8.71
N THR A 379 12.48 8.03 9.88
CA THR A 379 13.01 6.68 10.09
C THR A 379 12.06 5.82 10.90
N VAL A 380 11.98 4.53 10.56
CA VAL A 380 11.30 3.50 11.38
C VAL A 380 12.36 2.70 12.13
N ALA A 381 12.18 2.51 13.43
CA ALA A 381 13.03 1.64 14.23
C ALA A 381 12.21 0.53 14.89
N ILE A 382 12.81 -0.67 14.91
CA ILE A 382 12.33 -1.85 15.63
C ILE A 382 13.41 -2.24 16.62
N CYS A 383 13.09 -2.24 17.90
CA CYS A 383 14.04 -2.44 19.00
C CYS A 383 13.76 -3.79 19.68
N ARG A 384 14.48 -4.84 19.27
CA ARG A 384 14.34 -6.14 19.89
C ARG A 384 14.99 -6.18 21.27
N ASP A 385 14.22 -6.55 22.29
CA ASP A 385 14.77 -6.77 23.64
C ASP A 385 15.60 -8.08 23.67
N VAL A 386 16.90 -7.91 23.78
CA VAL A 386 17.87 -9.01 23.88
C VAL A 386 18.47 -9.15 25.29
N THR A 387 17.88 -8.52 26.28
CA THR A 387 18.38 -8.46 27.67
C THR A 387 18.69 -9.85 28.25
N ASN A 388 17.75 -10.78 28.09
CA ASN A 388 17.94 -12.14 28.59
C ASN A 388 19.06 -12.91 27.88
N LEU A 389 19.16 -12.68 26.55
CA LEU A 389 20.22 -13.29 25.76
C LEU A 389 21.58 -12.71 26.13
N ASP A 390 21.68 -11.40 26.26
CA ASP A 390 22.89 -10.71 26.68
C ASP A 390 23.33 -11.13 28.10
N LYS A 391 22.42 -11.15 29.08
CA LYS A 391 22.69 -11.61 30.43
C LYS A 391 23.22 -13.06 30.45
N ARG A 392 22.61 -13.96 29.67
CA ARG A 392 23.10 -15.35 29.55
C ARG A 392 24.47 -15.43 28.92
N THR A 393 24.70 -14.64 27.86
CA THR A 393 26.00 -14.59 27.17
C THR A 393 27.10 -14.06 28.10
N ARG A 394 26.83 -12.97 28.83
CA ARG A 394 27.76 -12.45 29.86
C ARG A 394 28.04 -13.49 30.97
N GLN A 395 27.00 -14.20 31.45
CA GLN A 395 27.17 -15.28 32.44
C GLN A 395 28.05 -16.42 31.93
N LEU A 396 27.82 -16.87 30.68
CA LEU A 396 28.64 -17.90 30.04
C LEU A 396 30.11 -17.48 29.91
N LYS A 397 30.35 -16.21 29.54
CA LYS A 397 31.72 -15.65 29.46
C LYS A 397 32.43 -15.65 30.80
N VAL A 398 31.73 -15.23 31.87
CA VAL A 398 32.29 -15.23 33.23
C VAL A 398 32.60 -16.67 33.69
N PHE A 399 31.67 -17.61 33.48
CA PHE A 399 31.84 -19.01 33.82
C PHE A 399 33.02 -19.65 33.08
N ASP A 400 33.12 -19.42 31.80
CA ASP A 400 34.21 -19.90 30.96
C ASP A 400 35.60 -19.34 31.42
N ASN A 401 35.66 -18.04 31.75
CA ASN A 401 36.89 -17.44 32.31
C ASN A 401 37.31 -18.07 33.66
N ILE A 402 36.37 -18.32 34.56
CA ILE A 402 36.64 -18.96 35.85
C ILE A 402 37.13 -20.40 35.64
N LEU A 403 36.43 -21.18 34.81
CA LEU A 403 36.82 -22.56 34.53
C LEU A 403 38.22 -22.63 33.92
N ARG A 404 38.53 -21.82 32.94
CA ARG A 404 39.85 -21.81 32.31
C ARG A 404 40.95 -21.42 33.28
N HIS A 405 40.73 -20.39 34.07
CA HIS A 405 41.72 -19.99 35.07
C HIS A 405 42.02 -21.11 36.05
N ASN A 406 40.99 -21.81 36.53
CA ASN A 406 41.17 -22.94 37.48
C ASN A 406 41.86 -24.12 36.79
N ILE A 407 41.44 -24.53 35.58
CA ILE A 407 42.08 -25.59 34.81
C ILE A 407 43.57 -25.27 34.55
N ARG A 408 43.89 -24.03 34.16
CA ARG A 408 45.25 -23.59 33.91
C ARG A 408 46.14 -23.70 35.17
N ASN A 409 45.61 -23.30 36.34
CA ASN A 409 46.29 -23.38 37.62
C ASN A 409 46.55 -24.84 38.00
N ASP A 410 45.54 -25.70 37.95
CA ASP A 410 45.65 -27.11 38.34
C ASP A 410 46.62 -27.88 37.42
N VAL A 411 46.49 -27.65 36.11
CA VAL A 411 47.38 -28.28 35.12
C VAL A 411 48.82 -27.78 35.26
N ASN A 412 49.06 -26.50 35.59
CA ASN A 412 50.39 -25.97 35.87
C ASN A 412 51.03 -26.68 37.09
N VAL A 413 50.22 -26.95 38.15
CA VAL A 413 50.70 -27.70 39.32
C VAL A 413 51.03 -29.14 38.92
N ILE A 414 50.18 -29.82 38.16
CA ILE A 414 50.41 -31.17 37.63
C ILE A 414 51.71 -31.20 36.81
N ARG A 415 51.87 -30.27 35.88
CA ARG A 415 53.05 -30.11 35.03
C ARG A 415 54.32 -29.88 35.88
N GLY A 416 54.25 -28.99 36.88
CA GLY A 416 55.38 -28.70 37.78
C GLY A 416 55.81 -29.93 38.58
N ARG A 417 54.84 -30.69 39.10
CA ARG A 417 55.14 -31.94 39.79
C ARG A 417 55.65 -33.05 38.87
N GLY A 418 55.10 -33.16 37.65
CA GLY A 418 55.57 -34.05 36.61
C GLY A 418 57.03 -33.76 36.23
N LYS A 419 57.39 -32.48 36.00
CA LYS A 419 58.78 -32.06 35.73
C LYS A 419 59.74 -32.37 36.89
N GLN A 420 59.30 -32.22 38.12
CA GLN A 420 60.09 -32.60 39.30
C GLN A 420 60.40 -34.13 39.29
N LEU A 421 59.38 -34.96 39.02
CA LEU A 421 59.51 -36.42 38.91
C LEU A 421 60.42 -36.84 37.74
N GLN A 422 60.34 -36.17 36.58
CA GLN A 422 61.23 -36.38 35.44
C GLN A 422 62.72 -36.22 35.82
N ASN A 423 63.04 -35.28 36.72
CA ASN A 423 64.41 -34.99 37.14
C ASN A 423 64.91 -35.92 38.26
N GLU A 424 63.99 -36.53 39.02
CA GLU A 424 64.31 -37.36 40.21
C GLU A 424 64.27 -38.89 39.92
N LEU A 425 63.62 -39.29 38.79
CA LEU A 425 63.36 -40.71 38.48
C LEU A 425 64.11 -41.15 37.23
N ASP A 426 64.38 -42.46 37.15
CA ASP A 426 65.00 -43.16 36.00
C ASP A 426 64.11 -44.31 35.51
N GLY A 427 64.36 -44.82 34.29
CA GLY A 427 63.67 -45.97 33.72
C GLY A 427 62.21 -45.77 33.44
N ASP A 428 61.38 -46.78 33.70
CA ASP A 428 59.93 -46.77 33.42
C ASP A 428 59.17 -45.68 34.17
N LEU A 429 59.59 -45.28 35.37
CA LEU A 429 59.00 -44.23 36.14
C LEU A 429 59.22 -42.83 35.54
N LYS A 430 60.39 -42.62 34.95
CA LYS A 430 60.67 -41.39 34.19
C LYS A 430 59.78 -41.30 32.96
N ALA A 431 59.69 -42.42 32.21
CA ALA A 431 58.78 -42.46 31.07
C ALA A 431 57.32 -42.16 31.43
N ALA A 432 56.84 -42.60 32.61
CA ALA A 432 55.52 -42.25 33.11
C ALA A 432 55.41 -40.76 33.46
N ALA A 433 56.46 -40.15 34.02
CA ALA A 433 56.50 -38.70 34.32
C ALA A 433 56.53 -37.87 33.02
N ASP A 434 57.24 -38.35 31.99
CA ASP A 434 57.25 -37.73 30.65
C ASP A 434 55.83 -37.65 30.06
N VAL A 435 55.06 -38.74 30.12
CA VAL A 435 53.68 -38.79 29.68
C VAL A 435 52.78 -37.80 30.47
N ILE A 436 52.95 -37.68 31.77
CA ILE A 436 52.19 -36.72 32.61
C ILE A 436 52.48 -35.28 32.17
N VAL A 437 53.73 -34.92 31.95
CA VAL A 437 54.15 -33.59 31.53
C VAL A 437 53.62 -33.28 30.13
N GLU A 438 53.74 -34.24 29.21
CA GLU A 438 53.22 -34.11 27.84
C GLU A 438 51.72 -33.89 27.83
N ARG A 439 50.94 -34.68 28.57
CA ARG A 439 49.49 -34.53 28.67
C ARG A 439 49.09 -33.21 29.34
N ALA A 440 49.81 -32.77 30.38
CA ALA A 440 49.58 -31.45 31.00
C ALA A 440 49.84 -30.28 29.98
N ASN A 441 50.92 -30.36 29.18
CA ASN A 441 51.18 -29.39 28.14
C ASN A 441 50.06 -29.38 27.08
N GLY A 442 49.60 -30.55 26.63
CA GLY A 442 48.48 -30.68 25.69
C GLY A 442 47.19 -30.00 26.21
N LEU A 443 46.87 -30.23 27.50
CA LEU A 443 45.70 -29.57 28.12
C LEU A 443 45.84 -28.04 28.17
N LEU A 444 47.00 -27.49 28.47
CA LEU A 444 47.26 -26.04 28.45
C LEU A 444 47.06 -25.46 27.04
N THR A 445 47.66 -26.14 26.04
CA THR A 445 47.49 -25.73 24.64
C THR A 445 46.02 -25.75 24.21
N THR A 446 45.28 -26.81 24.54
CA THR A 446 43.83 -26.90 24.26
C THR A 446 43.03 -25.77 24.93
N SER A 447 43.35 -25.45 26.20
CA SER A 447 42.74 -24.37 26.95
C SER A 447 43.00 -22.99 26.32
N GLU A 448 44.23 -22.77 25.78
CA GLU A 448 44.58 -21.53 25.06
C GLU A 448 43.87 -21.41 23.72
N LYS A 449 43.76 -22.49 22.96
CA LYS A 449 43.01 -22.54 21.70
C LYS A 449 41.53 -22.26 21.94
N SER A 450 40.90 -22.87 22.96
CA SER A 450 39.53 -22.62 23.35
C SER A 450 39.30 -21.14 23.70
N ARG A 451 40.28 -20.50 24.38
CA ARG A 451 40.19 -19.07 24.68
C ARG A 451 40.14 -18.22 23.43
N LYS A 452 41.05 -18.42 22.47
CA LYS A 452 41.10 -17.64 21.22
C LYS A 452 39.81 -17.77 20.44
N ILE A 453 39.21 -18.97 20.41
CA ILE A 453 37.91 -19.23 19.79
C ILE A 453 36.80 -18.42 20.50
N THR A 454 36.70 -18.52 21.83
CA THR A 454 35.64 -17.84 22.59
C THR A 454 35.78 -16.31 22.53
N ASP A 455 36.99 -15.79 22.62
CA ASP A 455 37.25 -14.35 22.50
C ASP A 455 36.86 -13.85 21.10
N GLY A 456 37.17 -14.55 20.04
CA GLY A 456 36.79 -14.21 18.67
C GLY A 456 35.29 -14.29 18.39
N LEU A 457 34.58 -15.29 18.93
CA LEU A 457 33.14 -15.41 18.82
C LEU A 457 32.39 -14.34 19.60
N SER A 458 32.98 -13.85 20.70
CA SER A 458 32.34 -12.93 21.63
C SER A 458 32.45 -11.47 21.24
N ASP A 459 33.47 -11.10 20.50
CA ASP A 459 33.76 -9.73 20.04
C ASP A 459 34.46 -9.82 18.67
N PRO A 460 33.73 -10.18 17.62
CA PRO A 460 34.28 -10.30 16.27
C PRO A 460 34.66 -8.90 15.77
N ARG A 461 35.99 -8.61 15.77
CA ARG A 461 36.49 -7.39 15.17
C ARG A 461 36.45 -7.50 13.65
N ASP A 462 36.14 -6.39 12.98
CA ASP A 462 36.18 -6.35 11.52
C ASP A 462 37.56 -6.74 10.99
N PRO A 463 37.64 -7.52 9.92
CA PRO A 463 38.92 -7.90 9.29
C PRO A 463 39.74 -6.66 8.94
N ALA A 464 41.01 -6.68 9.28
CA ALA A 464 41.96 -5.57 9.08
C ALA A 464 43.00 -5.93 8.00
N PRO A 465 43.68 -4.94 7.39
CA PRO A 465 44.80 -5.19 6.47
C PRO A 465 45.96 -5.86 7.17
N VAL A 466 46.39 -7.06 6.67
CA VAL A 466 47.50 -7.85 7.19
C VAL A 466 48.44 -8.23 6.04
N ASP A 467 49.77 -8.07 6.22
CA ASP A 467 50.76 -8.58 5.26
C ASP A 467 50.97 -10.08 5.47
N LEU A 468 50.20 -10.88 4.70
CA LEU A 468 50.22 -12.33 4.76
C LEU A 468 51.59 -12.90 4.39
N GLY A 469 52.34 -12.26 3.48
CA GLY A 469 53.69 -12.68 3.10
C GLY A 469 54.66 -12.62 4.28
N GLN A 470 54.58 -11.56 5.09
CA GLN A 470 55.42 -11.42 6.28
C GLN A 470 55.03 -12.45 7.35
N VAL A 471 53.74 -12.66 7.59
CA VAL A 471 53.22 -13.62 8.58
C VAL A 471 53.70 -15.02 8.24
N VAL A 472 53.53 -15.47 7.00
CA VAL A 472 53.94 -16.81 6.55
C VAL A 472 55.45 -17.02 6.68
N ARG A 473 56.29 -16.06 6.28
CA ARG A 473 57.74 -16.17 6.39
C ARG A 473 58.18 -16.33 7.84
N ASN A 474 57.66 -15.52 8.75
CA ASN A 474 57.98 -15.56 10.17
C ASN A 474 57.60 -16.93 10.80
N LEU A 475 56.36 -17.36 10.55
CA LEU A 475 55.86 -18.64 11.09
C LEU A 475 56.58 -19.87 10.52
N ALA A 476 56.90 -19.84 9.24
CA ALA A 476 57.67 -20.95 8.63
C ALA A 476 59.10 -21.04 9.19
N GLU A 477 59.76 -19.90 9.43
CA GLU A 477 61.09 -19.88 10.07
C GLU A 477 61.03 -20.40 11.51
N GLU A 478 60.05 -19.94 12.30
CA GLU A 478 59.83 -20.38 13.69
C GLU A 478 59.52 -21.88 13.77
N THR A 479 58.62 -22.37 12.89
CA THR A 479 58.28 -23.79 12.81
C THR A 479 59.50 -24.63 12.42
N GLY A 480 60.29 -24.19 11.43
CA GLY A 480 61.51 -24.89 11.02
C GLY A 480 62.59 -24.94 12.14
N GLN A 481 62.69 -23.91 12.99
CA GLN A 481 63.60 -23.94 14.15
C GLN A 481 63.13 -24.93 15.23
N ASN A 482 61.81 -25.05 15.45
CA ASN A 482 61.24 -25.94 16.46
C ASN A 482 61.27 -27.41 16.05
N TRP A 483 61.21 -27.72 14.76
CA TRP A 483 61.24 -29.09 14.19
C TRP A 483 62.36 -29.23 13.17
N SER A 484 63.57 -29.40 13.67
CA SER A 484 64.83 -29.48 12.84
C SER A 484 64.88 -30.64 11.88
N ASN A 485 64.02 -31.64 11.99
CA ASN A 485 63.87 -32.77 11.07
C ASN A 485 62.89 -32.49 9.90
N ALA A 486 62.18 -31.38 9.91
CA ALA A 486 61.23 -30.97 8.88
C ALA A 486 61.88 -29.94 7.91
N SER A 487 61.61 -30.06 6.63
CA SER A 487 61.98 -29.07 5.62
C SER A 487 60.75 -28.22 5.26
N ILE A 488 60.84 -26.90 5.48
CA ILE A 488 59.74 -25.97 5.16
C ILE A 488 60.24 -25.01 4.08
N ASP A 489 59.68 -25.13 2.88
CA ASP A 489 59.99 -24.29 1.74
C ASP A 489 58.91 -23.24 1.52
N VAL A 490 59.25 -21.94 1.49
CA VAL A 490 58.32 -20.83 1.33
C VAL A 490 58.56 -20.09 0.01
N SER A 491 57.53 -20.04 -0.82
CA SER A 491 57.47 -19.21 -2.03
C SER A 491 56.40 -18.12 -1.84
N ALA A 492 56.84 -16.91 -1.58
CA ALA A 492 55.93 -15.80 -1.29
C ALA A 492 56.41 -14.49 -1.95
N PRO A 493 55.52 -13.65 -2.46
CA PRO A 493 55.85 -12.32 -2.94
C PRO A 493 56.41 -11.46 -1.78
N ALA A 494 57.13 -10.40 -2.12
CA ALA A 494 57.75 -9.53 -1.12
C ALA A 494 56.72 -8.94 -0.15
N GLN A 495 55.52 -8.60 -0.65
CA GLN A 495 54.38 -8.09 0.10
C GLN A 495 53.09 -8.64 -0.49
N LEU A 496 52.17 -9.08 0.37
CA LEU A 496 50.79 -9.44 0.00
C LEU A 496 49.85 -9.05 1.13
N VAL A 497 49.11 -7.96 0.94
CA VAL A 497 48.20 -7.43 1.96
C VAL A 497 46.78 -7.96 1.71
N VAL A 498 46.23 -8.67 2.68
CA VAL A 498 44.87 -9.23 2.67
C VAL A 498 44.04 -8.63 3.80
N SER A 499 42.71 -8.67 3.68
CA SER A 499 41.79 -8.36 4.77
C SER A 499 41.61 -9.63 5.60
N ALA A 500 42.06 -9.63 6.84
CA ALA A 500 42.03 -10.81 7.71
C ALA A 500 41.76 -10.48 9.17
N SER A 501 41.27 -11.48 9.91
CA SER A 501 41.09 -11.42 11.36
C SER A 501 42.44 -11.35 12.10
N ASP A 502 42.47 -10.73 13.27
CA ASP A 502 43.64 -10.68 14.18
C ASP A 502 44.22 -12.04 14.53
N SER A 503 43.46 -13.14 14.35
CA SER A 503 43.89 -14.52 14.63
C SER A 503 44.45 -15.26 13.43
N ILE A 504 44.70 -14.58 12.30
CA ILE A 504 45.18 -15.21 11.08
C ILE A 504 46.56 -15.87 11.24
N ASP A 505 47.43 -15.28 12.05
CA ASP A 505 48.75 -15.83 12.43
C ASP A 505 48.59 -17.23 13.10
N THR A 506 47.68 -17.31 14.06
CA THR A 506 47.41 -18.57 14.78
C THR A 506 46.81 -19.63 13.85
N ALA A 507 45.92 -19.25 12.93
CA ALA A 507 45.35 -20.19 11.97
C ALA A 507 46.40 -20.76 11.03
N ILE A 508 47.35 -19.93 10.55
CA ILE A 508 48.47 -20.39 9.70
C ILE A 508 49.44 -21.23 10.50
N GLU A 509 49.80 -20.85 11.74
CA GLU A 509 50.61 -21.61 12.65
C GLU A 509 50.08 -23.05 12.85
N GLU A 510 48.75 -23.18 13.11
CA GLU A 510 48.09 -24.49 13.24
C GLU A 510 48.25 -25.36 12.00
N LEU A 511 48.12 -24.78 10.80
CA LEU A 511 48.29 -25.51 9.56
C LEU A 511 49.72 -26.01 9.38
N LEU A 512 50.73 -25.17 9.69
CA LEU A 512 52.12 -25.52 9.60
C LEU A 512 52.50 -26.61 10.62
N ILE A 513 52.05 -26.46 11.87
CA ILE A 513 52.26 -27.46 12.91
C ILE A 513 51.59 -28.79 12.54
N ASN A 514 50.36 -28.78 12.05
CA ASN A 514 49.67 -30.00 11.65
C ASN A 514 50.39 -30.71 10.49
N ALA A 515 50.89 -29.95 9.51
CA ALA A 515 51.65 -30.48 8.36
C ALA A 515 52.97 -31.14 8.76
N VAL A 516 53.56 -30.77 9.91
CA VAL A 516 54.81 -31.36 10.43
C VAL A 516 54.53 -32.46 11.46
N VAL A 517 53.65 -32.22 12.46
CA VAL A 517 53.40 -33.12 13.60
C VAL A 517 52.63 -34.38 13.21
N HIS A 518 51.69 -34.25 12.28
CA HIS A 518 50.89 -35.39 11.78
C HIS A 518 51.47 -36.04 10.54
N ASN A 519 52.73 -35.73 10.20
CA ASN A 519 53.45 -36.31 9.08
C ASN A 519 54.17 -37.58 9.54
N ASP A 520 53.90 -38.71 8.89
CA ASP A 520 54.51 -40.01 9.18
C ASP A 520 55.78 -40.34 8.32
N SER A 521 56.20 -39.37 7.52
CA SER A 521 57.43 -39.49 6.70
C SER A 521 58.68 -39.35 7.56
N ASP A 522 59.76 -40.13 7.22
CA ASP A 522 61.04 -39.96 7.86
C ASP A 522 61.66 -38.57 7.65
N GLU A 523 61.27 -37.90 6.55
CA GLU A 523 61.62 -36.52 6.22
C GLU A 523 60.37 -35.73 5.93
N PRO A 524 59.75 -35.10 6.92
CA PRO A 524 58.59 -34.23 6.72
C PRO A 524 58.96 -33.04 5.81
N ARG A 525 58.17 -32.86 4.72
CA ARG A 525 58.37 -31.75 3.77
C ARG A 525 57.08 -30.95 3.67
N VAL A 526 57.19 -29.66 3.94
CA VAL A 526 56.05 -28.72 3.84
C VAL A 526 56.42 -27.63 2.84
N SER A 527 55.63 -27.42 1.82
CA SER A 527 55.77 -26.30 0.90
C SER A 527 54.62 -25.31 1.06
N VAL A 528 54.95 -24.04 1.18
CA VAL A 528 53.99 -22.94 1.37
C VAL A 528 54.12 -21.98 0.19
N ASP A 529 53.07 -21.89 -0.62
CA ASP A 529 53.03 -21.01 -1.79
C ASP A 529 52.00 -19.91 -1.58
N LEU A 530 52.46 -18.68 -1.72
CA LEU A 530 51.58 -17.50 -1.77
C LEU A 530 51.52 -16.95 -3.18
N THR A 531 50.29 -16.75 -3.68
CA THR A 531 50.03 -16.18 -5.00
C THR A 531 48.86 -15.19 -4.94
N VAL A 532 48.70 -14.35 -5.97
CA VAL A 532 47.59 -13.42 -6.12
C VAL A 532 46.78 -13.85 -7.34
N ASP A 533 45.47 -13.86 -7.21
CA ASP A 533 44.52 -14.10 -8.29
C ASP A 533 43.39 -13.09 -8.23
N SER A 534 43.38 -12.14 -9.17
CA SER A 534 42.36 -11.06 -9.29
C SER A 534 42.12 -10.30 -7.97
N SER A 535 41.13 -10.73 -7.18
CA SER A 535 40.73 -10.10 -5.91
C SER A 535 41.12 -10.90 -4.67
N TRP A 536 41.92 -11.96 -4.83
CA TRP A 536 42.23 -12.92 -3.77
C TRP A 536 43.73 -13.11 -3.56
N GLY A 537 44.17 -13.07 -2.32
CA GLY A 537 45.40 -13.65 -1.89
C GLY A 537 45.21 -15.16 -1.67
N ILE A 538 46.02 -16.01 -2.28
CA ILE A 538 45.92 -17.48 -2.21
C ILE A 538 47.12 -18.03 -1.49
N LEU A 539 46.89 -18.69 -0.36
CA LEU A 539 47.86 -19.46 0.40
C LEU A 539 47.61 -20.94 0.14
N ARG A 540 48.66 -21.68 -0.29
CA ARG A 540 48.67 -23.15 -0.40
C ARG A 540 49.69 -23.73 0.52
N VAL A 541 49.24 -24.60 1.41
CA VAL A 541 50.11 -25.39 2.30
C VAL A 541 50.04 -26.83 1.84
N ARG A 542 51.21 -27.43 1.51
CA ARG A 542 51.32 -28.80 1.02
C ARG A 542 52.27 -29.57 1.89
N ASP A 543 51.90 -30.78 2.26
CA ASP A 543 52.76 -31.75 2.96
C ASP A 543 52.94 -33.05 2.15
N ASN A 544 53.80 -33.93 2.64
CA ASN A 544 54.05 -35.27 2.13
C ASN A 544 53.63 -36.38 3.12
N GLY A 545 52.70 -36.07 4.01
CA GLY A 545 52.20 -36.95 5.04
C GLY A 545 51.12 -37.94 4.59
N PRO A 546 50.38 -38.57 5.51
CA PRO A 546 49.42 -39.63 5.19
C PRO A 546 48.08 -39.11 4.62
N GLY A 547 47.88 -37.78 4.54
CA GLY A 547 46.62 -37.17 4.19
C GLY A 547 45.80 -36.77 5.40
N ILE A 548 44.63 -36.11 5.17
CA ILE A 548 43.71 -35.68 6.22
C ILE A 548 42.49 -36.62 6.25
N PRO A 549 42.11 -37.16 7.42
CA PRO A 549 40.87 -37.93 7.57
C PRO A 549 39.65 -37.15 7.11
N GLU A 550 38.62 -37.85 6.57
CA GLU A 550 37.39 -37.23 6.06
C GLU A 550 36.68 -36.37 7.11
N PHE A 551 36.71 -36.77 8.38
CA PHE A 551 36.16 -35.98 9.49
C PHE A 551 36.86 -34.62 9.63
N ASP A 552 38.18 -34.58 9.65
CA ASP A 552 38.98 -33.37 9.80
C ASP A 552 38.89 -32.47 8.56
N ARG A 553 38.75 -33.06 7.37
CA ARG A 553 38.43 -32.35 6.13
C ARG A 553 37.11 -31.61 6.23
N ASN A 554 36.03 -32.27 6.71
CA ASN A 554 34.72 -31.66 6.91
C ASN A 554 34.76 -30.50 7.93
N VAL A 555 35.60 -30.60 8.97
CA VAL A 555 35.81 -29.50 9.92
C VAL A 555 36.42 -28.29 9.22
N LEU A 556 37.45 -28.47 8.40
CA LEU A 556 38.10 -27.39 7.65
C LEU A 556 37.24 -26.74 6.56
N GLU A 557 36.39 -27.52 5.86
CA GLU A 557 35.63 -27.02 4.72
C GLU A 557 34.24 -26.49 5.09
N SER A 558 33.60 -27.03 6.15
CA SER A 558 32.22 -26.73 6.52
C SER A 558 31.99 -26.39 7.98
N GLY A 559 33.04 -26.37 8.81
CA GLY A 559 32.94 -26.04 10.23
C GLY A 559 32.51 -27.20 11.13
N GLY A 560 32.02 -28.31 10.60
CA GLY A 560 31.59 -29.49 11.33
C GLY A 560 30.70 -29.22 12.58
N ALA A 561 30.00 -30.22 13.13
CA ALA A 561 29.26 -30.06 14.39
C ALA A 561 30.25 -30.05 15.58
N ILE A 562 30.23 -28.99 16.39
CA ILE A 562 31.07 -28.82 17.61
C ILE A 562 30.87 -29.99 18.59
N GLU A 563 29.69 -30.62 18.61
CA GLU A 563 29.37 -31.77 19.47
C GLU A 563 30.23 -33.03 19.19
N THR A 564 30.86 -33.12 18.05
CA THR A 564 31.73 -34.27 17.66
C THR A 564 33.23 -34.05 17.90
N LEU A 565 33.63 -32.88 18.40
CA LEU A 565 35.05 -32.56 18.71
C LEU A 565 35.56 -33.25 20.01
N SER A 566 35.26 -34.52 20.18
CA SER A 566 35.65 -35.31 21.38
C SER A 566 37.15 -35.61 21.52
N HIS A 567 38.01 -35.29 20.54
CA HIS A 567 39.45 -35.50 20.56
C HIS A 567 40.14 -34.14 20.30
N GLY A 568 41.11 -33.79 21.13
CA GLY A 568 41.78 -32.48 21.18
C GLY A 568 42.39 -31.90 19.89
N SER A 569 42.46 -32.69 18.81
CA SER A 569 42.95 -32.27 17.48
C SER A 569 41.95 -31.42 16.68
N GLY A 570 40.65 -31.61 16.86
CA GLY A 570 39.62 -30.93 16.08
C GLY A 570 39.49 -29.42 16.34
N LEU A 571 39.88 -28.91 17.52
CA LEU A 571 39.79 -27.49 17.90
C LEU A 571 40.73 -26.59 17.06
N GLY A 572 41.93 -27.07 16.70
CA GLY A 572 42.87 -26.33 15.86
C GLY A 572 42.33 -26.11 14.44
N LEU A 573 41.81 -27.18 13.83
CA LEU A 573 41.22 -27.11 12.48
C LEU A 573 39.95 -26.28 12.44
N TRP A 574 39.12 -26.34 13.51
CA TRP A 574 37.95 -25.51 13.65
C TRP A 574 38.31 -24.01 13.79
N LEU A 575 39.39 -23.69 14.56
CA LEU A 575 39.92 -22.32 14.66
C LEU A 575 40.35 -21.80 13.27
N VAL A 576 41.02 -22.63 12.47
CA VAL A 576 41.39 -22.29 11.10
C VAL A 576 40.15 -21.97 10.27
N TYR A 577 39.17 -22.87 10.25
CA TYR A 577 37.90 -22.64 9.53
C TYR A 577 37.26 -21.35 9.94
N TRP A 578 37.07 -21.11 11.25
CA TRP A 578 36.41 -19.93 11.77
C TRP A 578 37.15 -18.64 11.38
N THR A 579 38.51 -18.61 11.59
CA THR A 579 39.34 -17.44 11.28
C THR A 579 39.26 -17.05 9.81
N ILE A 580 39.33 -18.03 8.92
CA ILE A 580 39.30 -17.79 7.48
C ILE A 580 37.90 -17.35 7.03
N THR A 581 36.86 -18.01 7.51
CA THR A 581 35.46 -17.67 7.16
C THR A 581 35.09 -16.28 7.66
N HIS A 582 35.49 -15.95 8.91
CA HIS A 582 35.28 -14.63 9.48
C HIS A 582 36.04 -13.52 8.73
N SER A 583 37.18 -13.86 8.12
CA SER A 583 37.91 -12.96 7.23
C SER A 583 37.28 -12.82 5.83
N GLY A 584 36.13 -13.42 5.57
CA GLY A 584 35.48 -13.45 4.25
C GLY A 584 36.17 -14.38 3.27
N GLY A 585 37.06 -15.28 3.76
CA GLY A 585 37.85 -16.21 2.97
C GLY A 585 37.14 -17.53 2.71
N LYS A 586 37.85 -18.44 2.01
CA LYS A 586 37.40 -19.79 1.68
C LYS A 586 38.57 -20.78 1.86
N ILE A 587 38.23 -21.99 2.29
CA ILE A 587 39.21 -23.10 2.46
C ILE A 587 38.78 -24.24 1.55
N ARG A 588 39.79 -24.93 0.98
CA ARG A 588 39.61 -26.15 0.23
C ARG A 588 40.74 -27.11 0.57
N VAL A 589 40.45 -28.40 0.69
CA VAL A 589 41.38 -29.46 0.99
C VAL A 589 41.39 -30.49 -0.16
N ASP A 590 42.56 -30.74 -0.73
CA ASP A 590 42.74 -31.71 -1.80
C ASP A 590 43.83 -32.75 -1.39
N ASP A 591 43.68 -34.01 -1.82
CA ASP A 591 44.68 -35.02 -1.62
C ASP A 591 45.79 -34.89 -2.69
N ARG A 592 47.03 -35.23 -2.32
CA ARG A 592 48.17 -35.22 -3.25
C ARG A 592 48.61 -36.62 -3.60
N GLU A 593 49.03 -36.81 -4.84
CA GLU A 593 49.68 -38.04 -5.27
C GLU A 593 51.21 -37.91 -5.16
N PRO A 594 51.99 -38.97 -4.70
CA PRO A 594 51.48 -40.28 -4.24
C PRO A 594 50.98 -40.30 -2.81
N SER A 595 51.22 -39.27 -2.00
CA SER A 595 50.73 -39.07 -0.64
C SER A 595 50.85 -37.60 -0.23
N GLY A 596 50.06 -37.16 0.76
CA GLY A 596 50.07 -35.80 1.31
C GLY A 596 48.75 -35.06 1.17
N THR A 597 48.74 -33.82 1.69
CA THR A 597 47.61 -32.92 1.65
C THR A 597 47.98 -31.60 0.96
N GLU A 598 47.03 -31.00 0.26
CA GLU A 598 47.10 -29.61 -0.17
C GLU A 598 45.91 -28.87 0.45
N ILE A 599 46.18 -27.88 1.30
CA ILE A 599 45.18 -26.95 1.85
C ILE A 599 45.31 -25.62 1.12
N THR A 600 44.27 -25.22 0.43
CA THR A 600 44.17 -23.93 -0.28
C THR A 600 43.26 -22.98 0.47
N ILE A 601 43.79 -21.83 0.90
CA ILE A 601 43.08 -20.73 1.54
C ILE A 601 43.01 -19.55 0.57
N ARG A 602 41.85 -18.93 0.45
CA ARG A 602 41.64 -17.70 -0.30
C ARG A 602 41.18 -16.60 0.65
N LEU A 603 41.88 -15.49 0.69
CA LEU A 603 41.53 -14.30 1.49
C LEU A 603 41.34 -13.10 0.58
N PRO A 604 40.34 -12.21 0.85
CA PRO A 604 40.15 -11.01 0.05
C PRO A 604 41.40 -10.09 0.15
N LEU A 605 41.82 -9.51 -0.97
CA LEU A 605 42.83 -8.46 -0.92
C LEU A 605 42.30 -7.25 -0.15
N ALA A 606 43.15 -6.64 0.67
CA ALA A 606 42.77 -5.37 1.31
C ALA A 606 42.61 -4.29 0.23
N ALA A 607 41.54 -3.51 0.33
CA ALA A 607 41.36 -2.37 -0.55
C ALA A 607 42.53 -1.37 -0.35
N GLU A 608 43.16 -0.95 -1.42
CA GLU A 608 44.11 0.17 -1.38
C GLU A 608 43.32 1.41 -0.93
N LYS A 609 43.76 2.02 0.20
CA LYS A 609 43.19 3.27 0.73
C LYS A 609 43.62 4.45 -0.11
#